data_ce728906d94e19f59f9de8ba20add274
#
_entry.id   ce728906d94e19f59f9de8ba20add274
#
_cell.length_a   1.000
_cell.length_b   1.000
_cell.length_c   1.000
_cell.angle_alpha   90.00
_cell.angle_beta   90.00
_cell.angle_gamma   90.00
#
_symmetry.space_group_name_H-M   'P 1'
#
loop_
_entity.id
_entity.type
_entity.pdbx_description
1 polymer ?
#
loop_
_entity_poly.entity_id
_entity_poly.type
_entity_poly.pdbx_seq_one_letter_code
_entity_poly.pdbx_strand_id
1 'polypeptide(L)'
;KNVYFHEAPIIHFKGESTKKGSLNYVQMFYNAMKIFARKHFSGQNRGLFIFLINLAIYFRAGITLLAGFTRRFTPVLTDLAIIFVSLFAVKEYWEYYVRYIDGGTYPDSYLYINIPVYASIWILSMYLSGSYDRDSNPLRILRGIFWGTIVTAAVYGFLPEHLRFSRGMIVAGAATSAALLVGSRYVWQLFRFGHFRFGESRSHRILLIGHEQEARRAFSQLESYGISQRLTGFCGEGSDQNGLARMGSMQELTVLLDQLKPGELIYCLRDTGYKDMISFMDANAGRYFFMMLPKAGPTILGSHSKNNSGYQYDLRFNITTPYNRRLKRLSDILIACFVLLTFPVQLLLINHPAGAFRNAIAVCSGRKTWVGYGPGKDPAFRIPSLQDGVLHPSLSEGTVNERMIALQNSLYAREYTLADDLRILIRNYRQLGR
;
A
#
# COMPACT_ATOMS: atom_id res chain seq x y z
N LYS A 1 -9.82 2.82 -46.46
CA LYS A 1 -11.09 3.51 -46.13
C LYS A 1 -11.48 3.10 -44.72
N ASN A 2 -11.67 4.05 -43.78
CA ASN A 2 -12.20 3.77 -42.47
C ASN A 2 -13.72 3.76 -42.55
N VAL A 3 -14.34 2.70 -42.05
CA VAL A 3 -15.81 2.58 -42.02
C VAL A 3 -16.24 2.72 -40.54
N TYR A 4 -17.19 3.61 -40.30
CA TYR A 4 -17.79 3.77 -38.98
C TYR A 4 -18.99 2.82 -38.86
N PHE A 5 -18.93 1.91 -37.84
CA PHE A 5 -20.00 0.99 -37.52
C PHE A 5 -20.69 1.45 -36.23
N HIS A 6 -21.85 2.09 -36.38
CA HIS A 6 -22.52 2.76 -35.25
C HIS A 6 -23.36 1.84 -34.39
N GLU A 7 -23.57 0.59 -34.78
CA GLU A 7 -24.40 -0.39 -34.05
C GLU A 7 -23.63 -1.13 -32.94
N ALA A 8 -22.30 -0.97 -32.90
CA ALA A 8 -21.46 -1.61 -31.89
C ALA A 8 -21.09 -0.62 -30.78
N PRO A 9 -21.82 -0.55 -29.64
CA PRO A 9 -21.42 0.27 -28.50
C PRO A 9 -20.17 -0.33 -27.84
N ILE A 10 -19.15 0.50 -27.70
CA ILE A 10 -17.89 0.11 -27.01
C ILE A 10 -17.74 0.97 -25.77
N ILE A 11 -17.53 0.31 -24.63
CA ILE A 11 -17.15 1.01 -23.41
C ILE A 11 -15.65 1.28 -23.44
N HIS A 12 -15.29 2.55 -23.56
CA HIS A 12 -13.90 2.99 -23.45
C HIS A 12 -13.70 3.79 -22.17
N PHE A 13 -13.06 3.20 -21.17
CA PHE A 13 -12.72 3.91 -19.93
C PHE A 13 -11.65 4.96 -20.20
N LYS A 14 -12.03 6.23 -20.11
CA LYS A 14 -11.18 7.39 -20.40
C LYS A 14 -9.89 7.33 -19.55
N GLY A 15 -8.76 7.15 -20.23
CA GLY A 15 -7.44 7.17 -19.61
C GLY A 15 -6.81 5.79 -19.30
N GLU A 16 -7.52 4.68 -19.51
CA GLU A 16 -6.97 3.34 -19.28
C GLU A 16 -5.97 2.91 -20.37
N SER A 17 -6.21 3.25 -21.63
CA SER A 17 -5.27 2.97 -22.74
C SER A 17 -4.04 3.89 -22.72
N THR A 18 -4.16 5.05 -22.07
CA THR A 18 -3.09 6.06 -21.99
C THR A 18 -3.03 6.61 -20.58
N LYS A 19 -2.13 6.13 -19.75
CA LYS A 19 -1.87 6.72 -18.42
C LYS A 19 -1.36 8.14 -18.62
N LYS A 20 -2.28 9.12 -18.64
CA LYS A 20 -1.94 10.54 -18.66
C LYS A 20 -1.04 10.87 -17.48
N GLY A 21 0.25 11.10 -17.73
CA GLY A 21 1.24 11.40 -16.69
C GLY A 21 2.35 10.36 -16.53
N SER A 22 2.32 9.22 -17.23
CA SER A 22 3.48 8.35 -17.29
C SER A 22 4.53 8.95 -18.25
N LEU A 23 5.82 8.81 -17.91
CA LEU A 23 6.91 9.23 -18.80
C LEU A 23 6.79 8.59 -20.20
N ASN A 24 6.36 7.32 -20.27
CA ASN A 24 6.13 6.62 -21.53
C ASN A 24 5.04 7.26 -22.39
N TYR A 25 3.93 7.69 -21.78
CA TYR A 25 2.86 8.40 -22.52
C TYR A 25 3.36 9.72 -23.10
N VAL A 26 4.05 10.51 -22.28
CA VAL A 26 4.65 11.77 -22.67
C VAL A 26 5.61 11.54 -23.84
N GLN A 27 6.47 10.55 -23.74
CA GLN A 27 7.45 10.22 -24.77
C GLN A 27 6.78 9.75 -26.08
N MET A 28 5.77 8.88 -26.00
CA MET A 28 5.01 8.43 -27.18
C MET A 28 4.27 9.59 -27.88
N PHE A 29 3.60 10.43 -27.12
CA PHE A 29 2.87 11.59 -27.64
C PHE A 29 3.81 12.57 -28.37
N TYR A 30 4.93 12.92 -27.76
CA TYR A 30 5.88 13.85 -28.37
C TYR A 30 6.67 13.21 -29.52
N ASN A 31 6.93 11.89 -29.50
CA ASN A 31 7.50 11.20 -30.65
C ASN A 31 6.56 11.26 -31.87
N ALA A 32 5.24 11.12 -31.67
CA ALA A 32 4.27 11.32 -32.74
C ALA A 32 4.32 12.75 -33.29
N MET A 33 4.45 13.77 -32.41
CA MET A 33 4.62 15.18 -32.85
C MET A 33 5.90 15.38 -33.66
N LYS A 34 7.02 14.74 -33.27
CA LYS A 34 8.29 14.80 -34.02
C LYS A 34 8.15 14.17 -35.40
N ILE A 35 7.47 13.03 -35.49
CA ILE A 35 7.19 12.36 -36.79
C ILE A 35 6.32 13.27 -37.64
N PHE A 36 5.28 13.87 -37.09
CA PHE A 36 4.41 14.84 -37.78
C PHE A 36 5.23 16.05 -38.29
N ALA A 37 6.04 16.65 -37.43
CA ALA A 37 6.89 17.78 -37.79
C ALA A 37 7.88 17.42 -38.90
N ARG A 38 8.48 16.24 -38.87
CA ARG A 38 9.37 15.75 -39.94
C ARG A 38 8.68 15.55 -41.27
N LYS A 39 7.41 15.14 -41.25
CA LYS A 39 6.62 14.85 -42.45
C LYS A 39 6.02 16.09 -43.11
N HIS A 40 5.61 17.08 -42.31
CA HIS A 40 4.81 18.21 -42.79
C HIS A 40 5.57 19.57 -42.81
N PHE A 41 6.69 19.70 -42.13
CA PHE A 41 7.50 20.92 -42.15
C PHE A 41 8.75 20.72 -42.99
N SER A 42 8.96 21.58 -43.97
CA SER A 42 10.16 21.63 -44.82
C SER A 42 11.01 22.87 -44.49
N GLY A 43 12.34 22.81 -44.70
CA GLY A 43 13.22 23.94 -44.58
C GLY A 43 13.74 24.24 -43.15
N GLN A 44 14.20 25.50 -42.95
CA GLN A 44 14.89 25.99 -41.74
C GLN A 44 14.02 25.85 -40.45
N ASN A 45 12.72 25.97 -40.57
CA ASN A 45 11.82 25.92 -39.40
C ASN A 45 11.66 24.52 -38.77
N ARG A 46 12.02 23.45 -39.48
CA ARG A 46 11.93 22.07 -38.96
C ARG A 46 12.83 21.83 -37.78
N GLY A 47 14.06 22.35 -37.81
CA GLY A 47 15.03 22.23 -36.74
C GLY A 47 14.56 22.93 -35.44
N LEU A 48 14.05 24.15 -35.61
CA LEU A 48 13.50 24.92 -34.48
C LEU A 48 12.29 24.23 -33.85
N PHE A 49 11.38 23.71 -34.67
CA PHE A 49 10.19 22.99 -34.16
C PHE A 49 10.55 21.73 -33.38
N ILE A 50 11.48 20.94 -33.89
CA ILE A 50 11.97 19.73 -33.17
C ILE A 50 12.69 20.11 -31.89
N PHE A 51 13.48 21.18 -31.88
CA PHE A 51 14.11 21.71 -30.68
C PHE A 51 13.08 22.12 -29.63
N LEU A 52 12.05 22.90 -30.01
CA LEU A 52 10.98 23.32 -29.10
C LEU A 52 10.18 22.14 -28.54
N ILE A 53 9.90 21.13 -29.37
CA ILE A 53 9.26 19.89 -28.90
C ILE A 53 10.12 19.18 -27.85
N ASN A 54 11.42 19.05 -28.10
CA ASN A 54 12.33 18.43 -27.12
C ASN A 54 12.39 19.24 -25.82
N LEU A 55 12.49 20.55 -25.91
CA LEU A 55 12.49 21.45 -24.75
C LEU A 55 11.21 21.28 -23.93
N ALA A 56 10.04 21.24 -24.59
CA ALA A 56 8.75 20.99 -23.95
C ALA A 56 8.68 19.62 -23.25
N ILE A 57 9.29 18.57 -23.84
CA ILE A 57 9.38 17.24 -23.24
C ILE A 57 10.17 17.31 -21.92
N TYR A 58 11.37 17.87 -21.94
CA TYR A 58 12.23 17.94 -20.77
C TYR A 58 11.62 18.81 -19.68
N PHE A 59 11.04 19.96 -20.05
CA PHE A 59 10.36 20.84 -19.12
C PHE A 59 9.15 20.14 -18.45
N ARG A 60 8.30 19.50 -19.23
CA ARG A 60 7.16 18.73 -18.68
C ARG A 60 7.61 17.55 -17.83
N ALA A 61 8.65 16.82 -18.25
CA ALA A 61 9.23 15.75 -17.45
C ALA A 61 9.75 16.28 -16.12
N GLY A 62 10.48 17.39 -16.13
CA GLY A 62 10.99 18.07 -14.94
C GLY A 62 9.87 18.48 -13.98
N ILE A 63 8.81 19.15 -14.48
CA ILE A 63 7.64 19.50 -13.67
C ILE A 63 6.96 18.26 -13.09
N THR A 64 6.79 17.19 -13.88
CA THR A 64 6.16 15.95 -13.41
C THR A 64 6.98 15.28 -12.31
N LEU A 65 8.30 15.22 -12.47
CA LEU A 65 9.22 14.69 -11.46
C LEU A 65 9.20 15.56 -10.20
N LEU A 66 9.26 16.88 -10.34
CA LEU A 66 9.20 17.83 -9.22
C LEU A 66 7.87 17.72 -8.47
N ALA A 67 6.75 17.71 -9.20
CA ALA A 67 5.42 17.53 -8.59
C ALA A 67 5.28 16.16 -7.90
N GLY A 68 5.86 15.11 -8.48
CA GLY A 68 5.92 13.79 -7.85
C GLY A 68 6.76 13.79 -6.58
N PHE A 69 7.91 14.44 -6.63
CA PHE A 69 8.81 14.60 -5.49
C PHE A 69 8.15 15.42 -4.37
N THR A 70 7.65 16.61 -4.66
CA THR A 70 6.98 17.46 -3.66
C THR A 70 5.80 16.72 -3.02
N ARG A 71 4.93 16.11 -3.82
CA ARG A 71 3.78 15.34 -3.32
C ARG A 71 4.19 14.20 -2.37
N ARG A 72 5.33 13.58 -2.61
CA ARG A 72 5.84 12.46 -1.80
C ARG A 72 6.54 12.94 -0.53
N PHE A 73 7.28 14.04 -0.59
CA PHE A 73 8.11 14.51 0.52
C PHE A 73 7.41 15.56 1.40
N THR A 74 6.42 16.31 0.88
CA THR A 74 5.68 17.31 1.68
C THR A 74 5.14 16.74 3.00
N PRO A 75 4.50 15.56 3.06
CA PRO A 75 4.01 15.02 4.35
C PRO A 75 5.16 14.76 5.33
N VAL A 76 6.31 14.30 4.85
CA VAL A 76 7.48 14.02 5.69
C VAL A 76 8.10 15.33 6.20
N LEU A 77 8.21 16.35 5.34
CA LEU A 77 8.75 17.66 5.71
C LEU A 77 7.84 18.40 6.70
N THR A 78 6.52 18.33 6.52
CA THR A 78 5.58 18.90 7.46
C THR A 78 5.64 18.21 8.82
N ASP A 79 5.76 16.88 8.84
CA ASP A 79 5.91 16.12 10.08
C ASP A 79 7.24 16.43 10.78
N LEU A 80 8.31 16.53 10.01
CA LEU A 80 9.62 16.95 10.52
C LEU A 80 9.57 18.34 11.18
N ALA A 81 8.91 19.30 10.53
CA ALA A 81 8.72 20.63 11.06
C ALA A 81 7.89 20.61 12.37
N ILE A 82 6.81 19.83 12.41
CA ILE A 82 5.97 19.68 13.62
C ILE A 82 6.78 19.08 14.77
N ILE A 83 7.55 18.01 14.50
CA ILE A 83 8.40 17.38 15.51
C ILE A 83 9.48 18.35 16.01
N PHE A 84 10.12 19.10 15.11
CA PHE A 84 11.12 20.09 15.47
C PHE A 84 10.52 21.17 16.38
N VAL A 85 9.39 21.77 15.99
CA VAL A 85 8.70 22.80 16.78
C VAL A 85 8.26 22.24 18.14
N SER A 86 7.78 21.01 18.17
CA SER A 86 7.37 20.34 19.42
C SER A 86 8.55 20.17 20.38
N LEU A 87 9.66 19.60 19.87
CA LEU A 87 10.88 19.39 20.69
C LEU A 87 11.50 20.71 21.14
N PHE A 88 11.48 21.73 20.28
CA PHE A 88 11.95 23.07 20.63
C PHE A 88 11.08 23.69 21.72
N ALA A 89 9.76 23.63 21.60
CA ALA A 89 8.83 24.15 22.61
C ALA A 89 9.00 23.42 23.96
N VAL A 90 9.18 22.11 23.92
CA VAL A 90 9.45 21.31 25.14
C VAL A 90 10.79 21.70 25.75
N LYS A 91 11.82 21.97 24.94
CA LYS A 91 13.12 22.46 25.42
C LYS A 91 12.99 23.79 26.14
N GLU A 92 12.32 24.78 25.53
CA GLU A 92 12.09 26.12 26.13
C GLU A 92 11.29 26.00 27.45
N TYR A 93 10.21 25.21 27.45
CA TYR A 93 9.43 24.96 28.65
C TYR A 93 10.24 24.31 29.76
N TRP A 94 11.02 23.25 29.42
CA TRP A 94 11.83 22.52 30.39
C TRP A 94 12.97 23.37 30.96
N GLU A 95 13.57 24.22 30.12
CA GLU A 95 14.61 25.16 30.47
C GLU A 95 14.13 26.15 31.50
N TYR A 96 12.97 26.80 31.22
CA TYR A 96 12.44 27.86 32.07
C TYR A 96 11.79 27.35 33.37
N TYR A 97 11.03 26.27 33.32
CA TYR A 97 10.21 25.83 34.46
C TYR A 97 10.78 24.65 35.25
N VAL A 98 11.75 23.88 34.72
CA VAL A 98 12.19 22.63 35.36
C VAL A 98 13.67 22.61 35.70
N ARG A 99 14.54 23.04 34.78
CA ARG A 99 15.98 22.86 34.97
C ARG A 99 16.73 24.10 35.37
N TYR A 100 16.45 25.24 34.75
CA TYR A 100 17.19 26.49 34.93
C TYR A 100 16.27 27.59 35.45
N ILE A 101 15.56 27.31 36.54
CA ILE A 101 14.59 28.23 37.19
C ILE A 101 15.29 29.52 37.62
N ASP A 102 16.55 29.41 38.04
CA ASP A 102 17.38 30.56 38.50
C ASP A 102 18.23 31.17 37.35
N GLY A 103 17.94 30.80 36.12
CA GLY A 103 18.69 31.27 34.92
C GLY A 103 19.67 30.25 34.37
N GLY A 104 19.86 30.27 33.07
CA GLY A 104 20.71 29.34 32.32
C GLY A 104 20.00 28.79 31.09
N THR A 105 20.75 28.15 30.22
CA THR A 105 20.24 27.58 28.94
C THR A 105 20.82 26.22 28.66
N TYR A 106 20.10 25.38 27.93
CA TYR A 106 20.68 24.15 27.40
C TYR A 106 21.70 24.49 26.31
N PRO A 107 22.79 23.69 26.18
CA PRO A 107 23.77 23.88 25.13
C PRO A 107 23.14 23.74 23.73
N ASP A 108 23.70 24.48 22.79
CA ASP A 108 23.26 24.46 21.38
C ASP A 108 23.35 23.05 20.75
N SER A 109 24.15 22.15 21.31
CA SER A 109 24.26 20.76 20.90
C SER A 109 22.90 20.01 21.00
N TYR A 110 22.01 20.43 21.92
CA TYR A 110 20.67 19.86 21.97
C TYR A 110 19.88 20.17 20.68
N LEU A 111 19.98 21.41 20.19
CA LEU A 111 19.28 21.87 19.01
C LEU A 111 19.84 21.24 17.73
N TYR A 112 21.18 21.20 17.61
CA TYR A 112 21.85 20.79 16.37
C TYR A 112 22.14 19.28 16.27
N ILE A 113 22.12 18.55 17.39
CA ILE A 113 22.42 17.11 17.41
C ILE A 113 21.20 16.32 17.88
N ASN A 114 20.68 16.58 19.09
CA ASN A 114 19.66 15.74 19.68
C ASN A 114 18.32 15.83 18.96
N ILE A 115 17.85 17.05 18.66
CA ILE A 115 16.57 17.22 17.93
C ILE A 115 16.62 16.54 16.55
N PRO A 116 17.61 16.75 15.67
CA PRO A 116 17.71 16.06 14.40
C PRO A 116 17.78 14.55 14.52
N VAL A 117 18.51 14.02 15.50
CA VAL A 117 18.60 12.56 15.74
C VAL A 117 17.24 12.00 16.15
N TYR A 118 16.59 12.61 17.14
CA TYR A 118 15.28 12.15 17.62
C TYR A 118 14.22 12.25 16.54
N ALA A 119 14.18 13.36 15.81
CA ALA A 119 13.27 13.56 14.69
C ALA A 119 13.49 12.51 13.59
N SER A 120 14.75 12.19 13.26
CA SER A 120 15.09 11.18 12.27
C SER A 120 14.62 9.79 12.68
N ILE A 121 14.81 9.41 13.95
CA ILE A 121 14.35 8.14 14.50
C ILE A 121 12.82 8.07 14.45
N TRP A 122 12.12 9.12 14.86
CA TRP A 122 10.64 9.14 14.85
C TRP A 122 10.08 9.09 13.42
N ILE A 123 10.62 9.88 12.49
CA ILE A 123 10.22 9.84 11.07
C ILE A 123 10.44 8.45 10.47
N LEU A 124 11.59 7.82 10.74
CA LEU A 124 11.88 6.47 10.28
C LEU A 124 10.89 5.45 10.88
N SER A 125 10.62 5.53 12.18
CA SER A 125 9.67 4.65 12.86
C SER A 125 8.24 4.86 12.36
N MET A 126 7.84 6.09 12.07
CA MET A 126 6.55 6.41 11.44
C MET A 126 6.47 5.83 10.01
N TYR A 127 7.54 5.92 9.23
CA TYR A 127 7.62 5.30 7.91
C TYR A 127 7.47 3.78 7.99
N LEU A 128 8.20 3.13 8.89
CA LEU A 128 8.10 1.69 9.11
C LEU A 128 6.70 1.27 9.61
N SER A 129 6.05 2.11 10.41
CA SER A 129 4.68 1.88 10.90
C SER A 129 3.59 2.13 9.85
N GLY A 130 3.93 2.62 8.66
CA GLY A 130 2.99 2.86 7.58
C GLY A 130 2.23 4.17 7.66
N SER A 131 2.75 5.17 8.40
CA SER A 131 2.10 6.49 8.55
C SER A 131 2.03 7.29 7.25
N TYR A 132 2.89 6.96 6.28
CA TYR A 132 2.93 7.60 4.95
C TYR A 132 2.32 6.74 3.84
N ASP A 133 1.68 5.63 4.19
CA ASP A 133 0.97 4.79 3.22
C ASP A 133 -0.36 5.44 2.80
N ARG A 134 -0.88 5.03 1.64
CA ARG A 134 -2.10 5.60 1.06
C ARG A 134 -3.32 5.52 2.00
N ASP A 135 -3.42 4.44 2.78
CA ASP A 135 -4.50 4.18 3.73
C ASP A 135 -4.04 4.50 5.17
N SER A 136 -3.35 5.62 5.36
CA SER A 136 -2.82 6.04 6.66
C SER A 136 -3.94 6.28 7.66
N ASN A 137 -3.73 5.81 8.89
CA ASN A 137 -4.62 5.96 10.03
C ASN A 137 -3.82 6.64 11.18
N PRO A 138 -4.41 7.54 11.98
CA PRO A 138 -3.77 8.15 13.14
C PRO A 138 -3.10 7.16 14.09
N LEU A 139 -3.67 5.96 14.27
CA LEU A 139 -3.06 4.90 15.07
C LEU A 139 -1.67 4.45 14.56
N ARG A 140 -1.40 4.58 13.26
CA ARG A 140 -0.07 4.27 12.70
C ARG A 140 0.96 5.32 13.09
N ILE A 141 0.53 6.59 13.22
CA ILE A 141 1.38 7.68 13.71
C ILE A 141 1.73 7.43 15.17
N LEU A 142 0.73 7.17 16.02
CA LEU A 142 0.95 6.88 17.43
C LEU A 142 1.87 5.68 17.63
N ARG A 143 1.67 4.60 16.88
CA ARG A 143 2.56 3.43 16.90
C ARG A 143 3.97 3.77 16.46
N GLY A 144 4.12 4.62 15.42
CA GLY A 144 5.43 5.07 14.94
C GLY A 144 6.17 5.89 16.00
N ILE A 145 5.52 6.86 16.63
CA ILE A 145 6.11 7.65 17.72
C ILE A 145 6.44 6.76 18.93
N PHE A 146 5.55 5.84 19.31
CA PHE A 146 5.79 4.92 20.42
C PHE A 146 7.08 4.08 20.22
N TRP A 147 7.19 3.38 19.09
CA TRP A 147 8.38 2.60 18.78
C TRP A 147 9.63 3.46 18.60
N GLY A 148 9.46 4.63 17.94
CA GLY A 148 10.55 5.59 17.82
C GLY A 148 11.04 6.12 19.16
N THR A 149 10.16 6.31 20.13
CA THR A 149 10.53 6.73 21.48
C THR A 149 11.30 5.65 22.23
N ILE A 150 10.91 4.38 22.08
CA ILE A 150 11.68 3.25 22.63
C ILE A 150 13.09 3.21 22.04
N VAL A 151 13.22 3.33 20.71
CA VAL A 151 14.52 3.35 20.05
C VAL A 151 15.34 4.58 20.48
N THR A 152 14.71 5.75 20.59
CA THR A 152 15.35 6.97 21.06
C THR A 152 15.86 6.81 22.50
N ALA A 153 15.06 6.20 23.38
CA ALA A 153 15.47 5.90 24.76
C ALA A 153 16.63 4.91 24.84
N ALA A 154 16.66 3.91 23.96
CA ALA A 154 17.80 2.99 23.85
C ALA A 154 19.05 3.72 23.37
N VAL A 155 18.95 4.50 22.29
CA VAL A 155 20.08 5.32 21.75
C VAL A 155 20.58 6.30 22.81
N TYR A 156 19.68 6.95 23.55
CA TYR A 156 20.01 7.85 24.64
C TYR A 156 20.93 7.19 25.70
N GLY A 157 20.72 5.92 25.99
CA GLY A 157 21.55 5.15 26.93
C GLY A 157 23.02 5.03 26.48
N PHE A 158 23.30 5.05 25.18
CA PHE A 158 24.65 4.94 24.61
C PHE A 158 25.28 6.29 24.26
N LEU A 159 24.56 7.41 24.40
CA LEU A 159 25.12 8.73 24.13
C LEU A 159 26.16 9.10 25.20
N PRO A 160 27.21 9.86 24.83
CA PRO A 160 28.13 10.43 25.78
C PRO A 160 27.40 11.40 26.73
N GLU A 161 27.96 11.61 27.93
CA GLU A 161 27.31 12.36 29.01
C GLU A 161 26.89 13.77 28.60
N HIS A 162 27.70 14.46 27.82
CA HIS A 162 27.45 15.83 27.34
C HIS A 162 26.26 15.92 26.34
N LEU A 163 25.76 14.82 25.82
CA LEU A 163 24.58 14.74 24.96
C LEU A 163 23.36 14.12 25.66
N ARG A 164 23.51 13.70 26.93
CA ARG A 164 22.42 13.15 27.75
C ARG A 164 21.80 14.26 28.60
N PHE A 165 20.74 14.90 28.07
CA PHE A 165 20.09 16.00 28.77
C PHE A 165 19.01 15.50 29.76
N SER A 166 17.78 15.33 29.32
CA SER A 166 16.67 14.89 30.18
C SER A 166 15.84 13.80 29.53
N ARG A 167 15.59 12.73 30.27
CA ARG A 167 14.66 11.66 29.84
C ARG A 167 13.22 12.17 29.74
N GLY A 168 12.86 13.11 30.64
CA GLY A 168 11.55 13.73 30.64
C GLY A 168 11.27 14.50 29.36
N MET A 169 12.28 15.17 28.79
CA MET A 169 12.14 15.88 27.51
C MET A 169 11.86 14.93 26.34
N ILE A 170 12.41 13.71 26.35
CA ILE A 170 12.11 12.72 25.31
C ILE A 170 10.64 12.30 25.38
N VAL A 171 10.14 12.01 26.59
CA VAL A 171 8.76 11.58 26.80
C VAL A 171 7.77 12.72 26.52
N ALA A 172 8.04 13.90 27.06
CA ALA A 172 7.22 15.09 26.79
C ALA A 172 7.19 15.46 25.30
N GLY A 173 8.39 15.42 24.67
CA GLY A 173 8.52 15.65 23.23
C GLY A 173 7.77 14.63 22.38
N ALA A 174 7.78 13.36 22.77
CA ALA A 174 7.02 12.32 22.10
C ALA A 174 5.50 12.56 22.24
N ALA A 175 5.03 12.88 23.43
CA ALA A 175 3.62 13.13 23.70
C ALA A 175 3.10 14.35 22.93
N THR A 176 3.82 15.48 22.99
CA THR A 176 3.46 16.70 22.27
C THR A 176 3.54 16.53 20.77
N SER A 177 4.60 15.86 20.24
CA SER A 177 4.69 15.55 18.82
C SER A 177 3.55 14.65 18.36
N ALA A 178 3.21 13.61 19.12
CA ALA A 178 2.09 12.72 18.79
C ALA A 178 0.76 13.49 18.72
N ALA A 179 0.48 14.36 19.70
CA ALA A 179 -0.73 15.18 19.73
C ALA A 179 -0.80 16.12 18.52
N LEU A 180 0.29 16.84 18.24
CA LEU A 180 0.34 17.79 17.12
C LEU A 180 0.26 17.09 15.76
N LEU A 181 0.94 15.97 15.58
CA LEU A 181 0.89 15.18 14.34
C LEU A 181 -0.50 14.61 14.08
N VAL A 182 -1.14 14.05 15.10
CA VAL A 182 -2.51 13.54 14.97
C VAL A 182 -3.47 14.72 14.73
N GLY A 183 -3.36 15.79 15.47
CA GLY A 183 -4.15 17.00 15.29
C GLY A 183 -4.02 17.60 13.88
N SER A 184 -2.80 17.67 13.35
CA SER A 184 -2.55 18.16 11.98
C SER A 184 -3.26 17.31 10.91
N ARG A 185 -3.34 15.98 11.10
CA ARG A 185 -4.07 15.09 10.18
C ARG A 185 -5.59 15.34 10.25
N TYR A 186 -6.15 15.56 11.47
CA TYR A 186 -7.56 15.91 11.63
C TYR A 186 -7.88 17.24 10.98
N VAL A 187 -7.05 18.25 11.22
CA VAL A 187 -7.22 19.58 10.62
C VAL A 187 -7.16 19.49 9.09
N TRP A 188 -6.16 18.79 8.53
CA TRP A 188 -6.04 18.61 7.09
C TRP A 188 -7.25 17.89 6.50
N GLN A 189 -7.77 16.88 7.19
CA GLN A 189 -8.94 16.14 6.75
C GLN A 189 -10.20 17.01 6.76
N LEU A 190 -10.38 17.81 7.79
CA LEU A 190 -11.48 18.76 7.87
C LEU A 190 -11.48 19.74 6.70
N PHE A 191 -10.31 20.35 6.41
CA PHE A 191 -10.19 21.29 5.28
C PHE A 191 -10.44 20.63 3.93
N ARG A 192 -10.03 19.37 3.75
CA ARG A 192 -10.14 18.69 2.47
C ARG A 192 -11.48 18.02 2.21
N PHE A 193 -12.14 17.53 3.23
CA PHE A 193 -13.33 16.68 3.11
C PHE A 193 -14.54 17.18 3.91
N GLY A 194 -14.38 18.18 4.77
CA GLY A 194 -15.47 18.74 5.59
C GLY A 194 -15.95 17.80 6.72
N HIS A 195 -15.26 16.70 7.01
CA HIS A 195 -15.62 15.77 8.07
C HIS A 195 -14.40 15.14 8.75
N PHE A 196 -14.58 14.64 9.99
CA PHE A 196 -13.51 14.09 10.83
C PHE A 196 -13.32 12.56 10.75
N ARG A 197 -13.90 11.88 9.77
CA ARG A 197 -13.85 10.42 9.73
C ARG A 197 -12.60 9.91 9.04
N PHE A 198 -11.68 9.35 9.84
CA PHE A 198 -10.53 8.59 9.33
C PHE A 198 -10.95 7.16 8.98
N GLY A 199 -10.52 6.69 7.82
CA GLY A 199 -10.77 5.30 7.42
C GLY A 199 -12.11 5.06 6.75
N GLU A 200 -12.92 6.06 6.50
CA GLU A 200 -13.91 6.00 5.44
C GLU A 200 -13.19 6.16 4.08
N SER A 201 -12.22 5.32 3.82
CA SER A 201 -12.08 4.75 2.48
C SER A 201 -13.49 4.35 2.08
N ARG A 202 -14.01 4.84 0.94
CA ARG A 202 -15.31 4.50 0.37
C ARG A 202 -15.76 3.16 0.87
N SER A 203 -16.93 3.06 1.45
CA SER A 203 -17.44 1.84 2.08
C SER A 203 -16.97 0.64 1.27
N HIS A 204 -16.24 -0.28 1.86
CA HIS A 204 -15.79 -1.49 1.17
C HIS A 204 -16.95 -2.47 0.93
N ARG A 205 -18.19 -1.98 1.14
CA ARG A 205 -19.40 -2.75 0.90
C ARG A 205 -19.63 -2.89 -0.60
N ILE A 206 -19.93 -4.09 -1.02
CA ILE A 206 -20.21 -4.46 -2.41
C ILE A 206 -21.71 -4.69 -2.55
N LEU A 207 -22.30 -4.07 -3.55
CA LEU A 207 -23.67 -4.37 -3.96
C LEU A 207 -23.65 -4.98 -5.36
N LEU A 208 -24.28 -6.15 -5.53
CA LEU A 208 -24.48 -6.77 -6.83
C LEU A 208 -25.73 -6.20 -7.47
N ILE A 209 -25.69 -5.99 -8.78
CA ILE A 209 -26.83 -5.47 -9.56
C ILE A 209 -27.11 -6.44 -10.69
N GLY A 210 -28.30 -7.02 -10.72
CA GLY A 210 -28.72 -7.95 -11.75
C GLY A 210 -29.61 -9.08 -11.24
N HIS A 211 -29.92 -10.02 -12.13
CA HIS A 211 -30.76 -11.17 -11.81
C HIS A 211 -30.08 -12.13 -10.83
N GLU A 212 -30.88 -12.82 -10.01
CA GLU A 212 -30.41 -13.74 -8.97
C GLU A 212 -29.35 -14.74 -9.43
N GLN A 213 -29.56 -15.40 -10.59
CA GLN A 213 -28.63 -16.42 -11.09
C GLN A 213 -27.22 -15.85 -11.34
N GLU A 214 -27.14 -14.64 -11.90
CA GLU A 214 -25.86 -13.98 -12.17
C GLU A 214 -25.26 -13.38 -10.90
N ALA A 215 -26.09 -12.86 -10.01
CA ALA A 215 -25.64 -12.41 -8.69
C ALA A 215 -25.03 -13.57 -7.89
N ARG A 216 -25.60 -14.78 -7.97
CA ARG A 216 -25.02 -15.99 -7.37
C ARG A 216 -23.69 -16.38 -8.00
N ARG A 217 -23.58 -16.29 -9.32
CA ARG A 217 -22.32 -16.52 -10.02
C ARG A 217 -21.25 -15.52 -9.57
N ALA A 218 -21.60 -14.25 -9.38
CA ALA A 218 -20.71 -13.25 -8.80
C ALA A 218 -20.37 -13.57 -7.34
N PHE A 219 -21.35 -13.98 -6.55
CA PHE A 219 -21.18 -14.36 -5.14
C PHE A 219 -20.20 -15.52 -4.98
N SER A 220 -20.37 -16.62 -5.73
CA SER A 220 -19.46 -17.76 -5.66
C SER A 220 -18.02 -17.40 -6.03
N GLN A 221 -17.85 -16.46 -6.97
CA GLN A 221 -16.52 -15.94 -7.27
C GLN A 221 -15.95 -15.09 -6.12
N LEU A 222 -16.75 -14.19 -5.55
CA LEU A 222 -16.32 -13.38 -4.40
C LEU A 222 -16.01 -14.26 -3.19
N GLU A 223 -16.74 -15.34 -3.01
CA GLU A 223 -16.49 -16.32 -1.95
C GLU A 223 -15.18 -17.08 -2.18
N SER A 224 -14.91 -17.53 -3.39
CA SER A 224 -13.62 -18.16 -3.74
C SER A 224 -12.43 -17.22 -3.53
N TYR A 225 -12.67 -15.91 -3.61
CA TYR A 225 -11.69 -14.88 -3.29
C TYR A 225 -11.69 -14.47 -1.81
N GLY A 226 -12.61 -15.02 -0.97
CA GLY A 226 -12.76 -14.69 0.45
C GLY A 226 -13.19 -13.25 0.74
N ILE A 227 -13.94 -12.66 -0.19
CA ILE A 227 -14.42 -11.27 -0.12
C ILE A 227 -15.92 -11.23 0.16
N SER A 228 -16.56 -12.37 0.27
CA SER A 228 -18.01 -12.49 0.54
C SER A 228 -18.48 -11.69 1.76
N GLN A 229 -17.63 -11.53 2.77
CA GLN A 229 -17.93 -10.72 3.97
C GLN A 229 -18.18 -9.23 3.67
N ARG A 230 -17.75 -8.73 2.51
CA ARG A 230 -17.99 -7.34 2.09
C ARG A 230 -19.28 -7.16 1.32
N LEU A 231 -19.90 -8.28 0.94
CA LEU A 231 -21.13 -8.25 0.16
C LEU A 231 -22.29 -7.84 1.06
N THR A 232 -23.03 -6.81 0.64
CA THR A 232 -24.24 -6.37 1.33
C THR A 232 -25.45 -7.19 0.87
N GLY A 233 -25.48 -7.58 -0.42
CA GLY A 233 -26.55 -8.30 -1.05
C GLY A 233 -26.64 -8.00 -2.54
N PHE A 234 -27.79 -8.30 -3.15
CA PHE A 234 -28.04 -7.98 -4.55
C PHE A 234 -29.32 -7.16 -4.74
N CYS A 235 -29.34 -6.34 -5.79
CA CYS A 235 -30.48 -5.56 -6.24
C CYS A 235 -30.91 -6.09 -7.62
N GLY A 236 -32.14 -6.56 -7.73
CA GLY A 236 -32.67 -7.14 -8.96
C GLY A 236 -33.85 -8.08 -8.75
N GLU A 237 -34.13 -8.88 -9.77
CA GLU A 237 -35.21 -9.89 -9.72
C GLU A 237 -34.68 -11.20 -9.14
N GLY A 238 -35.53 -11.85 -8.32
CA GLY A 238 -35.20 -13.12 -7.67
C GLY A 238 -35.58 -13.16 -6.19
N SER A 239 -35.22 -14.22 -5.49
CA SER A 239 -35.55 -14.47 -4.08
C SER A 239 -34.29 -14.58 -3.20
N ASP A 240 -34.47 -14.35 -1.90
CA ASP A 240 -33.43 -14.60 -0.90
C ASP A 240 -33.11 -16.08 -0.83
N GLN A 241 -31.86 -16.47 -1.01
CA GLN A 241 -31.40 -17.84 -0.84
C GLN A 241 -29.91 -17.93 -0.50
N ASN A 242 -29.57 -18.91 0.37
CA ASN A 242 -28.19 -19.38 0.63
C ASN A 242 -27.15 -18.26 0.90
N GLY A 243 -27.50 -17.35 1.82
CA GLY A 243 -26.52 -16.33 2.27
C GLY A 243 -26.38 -15.09 1.36
N LEU A 244 -27.12 -15.02 0.25
CA LEU A 244 -27.19 -13.84 -0.61
C LEU A 244 -28.56 -13.16 -0.45
N ALA A 245 -28.59 -12.07 0.33
CA ALA A 245 -29.80 -11.31 0.60
C ALA A 245 -30.22 -10.44 -0.58
N ARG A 246 -31.51 -10.47 -0.94
CA ARG A 246 -32.08 -9.51 -1.88
C ARG A 246 -32.38 -8.20 -1.14
N MET A 247 -31.79 -7.10 -1.60
CA MET A 247 -31.96 -5.78 -1.00
C MET A 247 -33.12 -4.98 -1.57
N GLY A 248 -33.53 -5.29 -2.81
CA GLY A 248 -34.64 -4.63 -3.48
C GLY A 248 -34.66 -4.85 -4.98
N SER A 249 -35.56 -4.14 -5.67
CA SER A 249 -35.71 -4.17 -7.13
C SER A 249 -34.79 -3.15 -7.82
N MET A 250 -34.64 -3.28 -9.15
CA MET A 250 -33.90 -2.28 -9.96
C MET A 250 -34.52 -0.88 -9.90
N GLN A 251 -35.82 -0.78 -9.68
CA GLN A 251 -36.55 0.49 -9.55
C GLN A 251 -36.18 1.23 -8.26
N GLU A 252 -35.83 0.49 -7.23
CA GLU A 252 -35.43 1.00 -5.89
C GLU A 252 -33.93 1.26 -5.77
N LEU A 253 -33.16 0.99 -6.84
CA LEU A 253 -31.68 1.05 -6.80
C LEU A 253 -31.15 2.41 -6.30
N THR A 254 -31.71 3.52 -6.73
CA THR A 254 -31.28 4.87 -6.29
C THR A 254 -31.49 5.08 -4.80
N VAL A 255 -32.62 4.66 -4.26
CA VAL A 255 -32.93 4.75 -2.83
C VAL A 255 -32.00 3.84 -2.02
N LEU A 256 -31.78 2.62 -2.49
CA LEU A 256 -30.86 1.66 -1.87
C LEU A 256 -29.43 2.15 -1.84
N LEU A 257 -28.97 2.81 -2.90
CA LEU A 257 -27.63 3.39 -2.95
C LEU A 257 -27.44 4.51 -1.93
N ASP A 258 -28.44 5.32 -1.70
CA ASP A 258 -28.39 6.41 -0.72
C ASP A 258 -28.45 5.86 0.73
N GLN A 259 -29.17 4.77 0.96
CA GLN A 259 -29.27 4.13 2.28
C GLN A 259 -28.04 3.27 2.61
N LEU A 260 -27.63 2.40 1.70
CA LEU A 260 -26.55 1.43 1.93
C LEU A 260 -25.16 2.04 1.75
N LYS A 261 -25.04 3.11 0.96
CA LYS A 261 -23.79 3.80 0.59
C LYS A 261 -22.67 2.82 0.24
N PRO A 262 -22.90 1.88 -0.71
CA PRO A 262 -21.87 0.93 -1.09
C PRO A 262 -20.70 1.68 -1.73
N GLY A 263 -19.48 1.16 -1.57
CA GLY A 263 -18.31 1.72 -2.26
C GLY A 263 -18.11 1.14 -3.64
N GLU A 264 -18.61 -0.08 -3.85
CA GLU A 264 -18.34 -0.89 -5.03
C GLU A 264 -19.66 -1.49 -5.56
N LEU A 265 -19.88 -1.35 -6.86
CA LEU A 265 -21.06 -1.88 -7.55
C LEU A 265 -20.62 -2.89 -8.61
N ILE A 266 -21.16 -4.10 -8.57
CA ILE A 266 -20.88 -5.13 -9.58
C ILE A 266 -22.13 -5.37 -10.41
N TYR A 267 -22.09 -5.00 -11.69
CA TYR A 267 -23.12 -5.30 -12.65
C TYR A 267 -23.00 -6.74 -13.17
N CYS A 268 -24.04 -7.52 -13.00
CA CYS A 268 -24.14 -8.88 -13.50
C CYS A 268 -24.94 -8.87 -14.82
N LEU A 269 -24.22 -8.96 -15.94
CA LEU A 269 -24.71 -8.65 -17.29
C LEU A 269 -25.34 -9.88 -17.98
N ARG A 270 -26.49 -10.36 -17.54
CA ARG A 270 -27.24 -11.32 -18.37
C ARG A 270 -28.42 -10.64 -19.08
N ASP A 271 -29.18 -9.88 -18.34
CA ASP A 271 -30.47 -9.35 -18.75
C ASP A 271 -30.52 -7.82 -18.80
N THR A 272 -29.59 -7.12 -18.14
CA THR A 272 -29.42 -5.68 -18.24
C THR A 272 -28.58 -5.33 -19.48
N GLY A 273 -29.13 -4.47 -20.35
CA GLY A 273 -28.41 -4.00 -21.52
C GLY A 273 -27.15 -3.17 -21.15
N TYR A 274 -26.09 -3.31 -21.92
CA TYR A 274 -24.89 -2.49 -21.75
C TYR A 274 -25.20 -0.98 -21.77
N LYS A 275 -26.23 -0.57 -22.53
CA LYS A 275 -26.65 0.82 -22.65
C LYS A 275 -27.13 1.41 -21.32
N ASP A 276 -27.96 0.66 -20.61
CA ASP A 276 -28.52 1.09 -19.31
C ASP A 276 -27.43 1.16 -18.24
N MET A 277 -26.53 0.19 -18.24
CA MET A 277 -25.36 0.20 -17.37
C MET A 277 -24.46 1.44 -17.63
N ILE A 278 -24.18 1.76 -18.91
CA ILE A 278 -23.36 2.91 -19.28
C ILE A 278 -24.02 4.21 -18.83
N SER A 279 -25.32 4.36 -19.09
CA SER A 279 -26.09 5.55 -18.69
C SER A 279 -26.08 5.75 -17.19
N PHE A 280 -26.23 4.66 -16.42
CA PHE A 280 -26.16 4.70 -14.98
C PHE A 280 -24.74 5.03 -14.46
N MET A 281 -23.69 4.47 -15.08
CA MET A 281 -22.30 4.76 -14.74
C MET A 281 -21.95 6.22 -15.01
N ASP A 282 -22.46 6.80 -16.10
CA ASP A 282 -22.22 8.20 -16.46
C ASP A 282 -22.92 9.15 -15.47
N ALA A 283 -24.18 8.87 -15.14
CA ALA A 283 -24.94 9.63 -14.16
C ALA A 283 -24.32 9.60 -12.73
N ASN A 284 -23.58 8.53 -12.40
CA ASN A 284 -22.96 8.34 -11.08
C ASN A 284 -21.43 8.35 -11.13
N ALA A 285 -20.85 8.96 -12.15
CA ALA A 285 -19.41 9.03 -12.35
C ALA A 285 -18.71 9.64 -11.12
N GLY A 286 -17.73 8.90 -10.57
CA GLY A 286 -16.96 9.33 -9.41
C GLY A 286 -17.59 9.05 -8.04
N ARG A 287 -18.86 8.63 -7.97
CA ARG A 287 -19.52 8.26 -6.68
C ARG A 287 -19.18 6.85 -6.25
N TYR A 288 -19.19 5.87 -7.19
CA TYR A 288 -18.98 4.46 -6.92
C TYR A 288 -17.85 3.88 -7.76
N PHE A 289 -17.28 2.75 -7.32
CA PHE A 289 -16.44 1.90 -8.15
C PHE A 289 -17.34 0.93 -8.93
N PHE A 290 -17.28 1.00 -10.23
CA PHE A 290 -18.08 0.14 -11.09
C PHE A 290 -17.26 -1.05 -11.56
N MET A 291 -17.85 -2.22 -11.43
CA MET A 291 -17.35 -3.47 -11.96
C MET A 291 -18.46 -4.20 -12.69
N MET A 292 -18.12 -5.12 -13.58
CA MET A 292 -19.07 -5.94 -14.29
C MET A 292 -18.65 -7.41 -14.31
N LEU A 293 -19.63 -8.30 -14.24
CA LEU A 293 -19.50 -9.71 -14.54
C LEU A 293 -20.04 -9.93 -15.96
N PRO A 294 -19.18 -10.23 -16.95
CA PRO A 294 -19.63 -10.45 -18.35
C PRO A 294 -20.39 -11.77 -18.49
N LYS A 295 -21.28 -11.87 -19.51
CA LYS A 295 -22.09 -13.05 -19.80
C LYS A 295 -21.27 -14.33 -19.95
N ALA A 296 -20.14 -14.27 -20.64
CA ALA A 296 -19.34 -15.42 -21.06
C ALA A 296 -18.00 -15.56 -20.34
N GLY A 297 -17.68 -14.71 -19.36
CA GLY A 297 -16.36 -14.72 -18.72
C GLY A 297 -16.41 -15.15 -17.25
N PRO A 298 -15.38 -15.85 -16.76
CA PRO A 298 -15.30 -16.25 -15.35
C PRO A 298 -14.77 -15.13 -14.43
N THR A 299 -14.54 -13.91 -14.92
CA THR A 299 -13.84 -12.86 -14.16
C THR A 299 -14.66 -11.57 -14.09
N ILE A 300 -14.69 -11.00 -12.87
CA ILE A 300 -15.27 -9.67 -12.63
C ILE A 300 -14.31 -8.62 -13.17
N LEU A 301 -14.80 -7.77 -14.07
CA LEU A 301 -14.04 -6.69 -14.73
C LEU A 301 -14.30 -5.35 -14.02
N GLY A 302 -13.27 -4.60 -13.68
CA GLY A 302 -13.38 -3.32 -12.97
C GLY A 302 -12.85 -2.12 -13.76
N SER A 303 -13.34 -0.93 -13.43
CA SER A 303 -12.97 0.33 -14.09
C SER A 303 -11.60 0.89 -13.69
N HIS A 304 -10.91 0.30 -12.73
CA HIS A 304 -9.71 0.86 -12.10
C HIS A 304 -8.47 -0.04 -12.13
N SER A 305 -8.34 -0.91 -13.14
CA SER A 305 -7.12 -1.71 -13.29
C SER A 305 -5.92 -0.85 -13.68
N LYS A 306 -4.93 -0.80 -12.81
CA LYS A 306 -3.65 -0.15 -13.09
C LYS A 306 -2.61 -1.08 -13.74
N ASN A 307 -2.88 -2.36 -13.88
CA ASN A 307 -1.98 -3.36 -14.46
C ASN A 307 -2.69 -4.20 -15.52
N ASN A 308 -2.06 -4.31 -16.68
CA ASN A 308 -2.55 -4.89 -17.93
C ASN A 308 -2.69 -6.43 -17.96
N SER A 309 -2.99 -7.07 -16.87
CA SER A 309 -3.28 -8.51 -16.88
C SER A 309 -4.61 -8.75 -16.20
N GLY A 310 -5.64 -8.90 -17.03
CA GLY A 310 -7.00 -9.37 -16.73
C GLY A 310 -7.46 -9.09 -15.30
N TYR A 311 -8.49 -8.30 -15.20
CA TYR A 311 -9.10 -7.87 -13.95
C TYR A 311 -9.40 -9.05 -13.03
N GLN A 312 -8.45 -9.33 -12.20
CA GLN A 312 -8.68 -10.02 -10.96
C GLN A 312 -9.06 -8.95 -9.94
N TYR A 313 -10.12 -9.16 -9.20
CA TYR A 313 -10.27 -8.60 -7.86
C TYR A 313 -8.88 -8.68 -7.25
N ASP A 314 -8.27 -7.53 -6.98
CA ASP A 314 -6.93 -7.50 -6.42
C ASP A 314 -7.06 -8.18 -5.06
N LEU A 315 -6.80 -9.48 -5.03
CA LEU A 315 -6.66 -10.24 -3.82
C LEU A 315 -5.59 -9.47 -3.06
N ARG A 316 -6.03 -8.65 -2.11
CA ARG A 316 -5.08 -7.90 -1.27
C ARG A 316 -4.37 -8.94 -0.42
N PHE A 317 -3.37 -9.52 -1.00
CA PHE A 317 -2.46 -10.35 -0.23
C PHE A 317 -1.79 -9.47 0.81
N ASN A 318 -1.97 -9.80 2.08
CA ASN A 318 -1.37 -9.03 3.17
C ASN A 318 0.14 -8.87 2.99
N ILE A 319 0.81 -9.89 2.43
CA ILE A 319 2.25 -9.87 2.17
C ILE A 319 2.65 -8.76 1.17
N THR A 320 1.75 -8.31 0.29
CA THR A 320 2.04 -7.25 -0.69
C THR A 320 1.81 -5.85 -0.15
N THR A 321 1.19 -5.70 1.00
CA THR A 321 0.97 -4.38 1.60
C THR A 321 2.32 -3.70 1.88
N PRO A 322 2.47 -2.41 1.60
CA PRO A 322 3.73 -1.69 1.82
C PRO A 322 4.25 -1.84 3.26
N TYR A 323 3.35 -1.81 4.23
CA TYR A 323 3.67 -2.03 5.64
C TYR A 323 4.29 -3.41 5.89
N ASN A 324 3.64 -4.49 5.47
CA ASN A 324 4.12 -5.85 5.70
C ASN A 324 5.42 -6.14 4.94
N ARG A 325 5.59 -5.60 3.72
CA ARG A 325 6.85 -5.69 2.98
C ARG A 325 8.02 -5.07 3.73
N ARG A 326 7.83 -3.87 4.30
CA ARG A 326 8.86 -3.20 5.10
C ARG A 326 9.16 -3.97 6.38
N LEU A 327 8.11 -4.40 7.08
CA LEU A 327 8.25 -5.14 8.33
C LEU A 327 8.94 -6.49 8.13
N LYS A 328 8.54 -7.23 7.07
CA LYS A 328 9.19 -8.47 6.67
C LYS A 328 10.67 -8.24 6.37
N ARG A 329 10.99 -7.23 5.55
CA ARG A 329 12.38 -6.93 5.20
C ARG A 329 13.21 -6.51 6.40
N LEU A 330 12.65 -5.71 7.29
CA LEU A 330 13.33 -5.31 8.54
C LEU A 330 13.61 -6.53 9.42
N SER A 331 12.63 -7.41 9.61
CA SER A 331 12.82 -8.63 10.40
C SER A 331 13.83 -9.59 9.76
N ASP A 332 13.80 -9.75 8.44
CA ASP A 332 14.78 -10.55 7.70
C ASP A 332 16.20 -10.06 7.96
N ILE A 333 16.43 -8.75 7.89
CA ILE A 333 17.74 -8.15 8.15
C ILE A 333 18.15 -8.33 9.62
N LEU A 334 17.25 -8.02 10.57
CA LEU A 334 17.56 -8.13 12.00
C LEU A 334 17.93 -9.56 12.40
N ILE A 335 17.17 -10.54 11.89
CA ILE A 335 17.47 -11.96 12.15
C ILE A 335 18.78 -12.38 11.47
N ALA A 336 19.04 -11.93 10.24
CA ALA A 336 20.29 -12.21 9.57
C ALA A 336 21.50 -11.61 10.32
N CYS A 337 21.40 -10.36 10.77
CA CYS A 337 22.41 -9.74 11.61
C CYS A 337 22.61 -10.50 12.93
N PHE A 338 21.53 -10.94 13.56
CA PHE A 338 21.60 -11.75 14.79
C PHE A 338 22.34 -13.08 14.54
N VAL A 339 22.00 -13.80 13.47
CA VAL A 339 22.67 -15.06 13.10
C VAL A 339 24.16 -14.84 12.82
N LEU A 340 24.51 -13.74 12.12
CA LEU A 340 25.92 -13.41 11.82
C LEU A 340 26.72 -13.01 13.06
N LEU A 341 26.14 -12.15 13.93
CA LEU A 341 26.81 -11.69 15.15
C LEU A 341 27.01 -12.82 16.17
N THR A 342 26.04 -13.74 16.24
CA THR A 342 26.10 -14.88 17.16
C THR A 342 26.65 -16.13 16.50
N PHE A 343 27.32 -16.03 15.35
CA PHE A 343 27.75 -17.17 14.54
C PHE A 343 28.52 -18.25 15.31
N PRO A 344 29.43 -17.95 16.25
CA PRO A 344 30.10 -18.98 17.06
C PRO A 344 29.10 -19.86 17.85
N VAL A 345 28.01 -19.28 18.35
CA VAL A 345 26.96 -20.02 19.06
C VAL A 345 26.11 -20.83 18.07
N GLN A 346 25.93 -20.33 16.87
CA GLN A 346 25.14 -21.00 15.83
C GLN A 346 25.79 -22.30 15.34
N LEU A 347 27.12 -22.46 15.48
CA LEU A 347 27.83 -23.71 15.19
C LEU A 347 27.28 -24.90 16.00
N LEU A 348 26.75 -24.62 17.20
CA LEU A 348 26.20 -25.65 18.11
C LEU A 348 24.70 -25.86 17.91
N LEU A 349 23.98 -24.87 17.38
CA LEU A 349 22.52 -24.85 17.34
C LEU A 349 21.95 -25.26 15.98
N ILE A 350 22.67 -25.02 14.87
CA ILE A 350 22.20 -25.23 13.50
C ILE A 350 22.87 -26.45 12.88
N ASN A 351 22.11 -27.32 12.21
CA ASN A 351 22.60 -28.54 11.61
C ASN A 351 23.67 -28.30 10.53
N HIS A 352 23.52 -27.20 9.74
CA HIS A 352 24.45 -26.82 8.67
C HIS A 352 24.90 -25.36 8.82
N PRO A 353 25.84 -25.06 9.73
CA PRO A 353 26.18 -23.67 10.06
C PRO A 353 26.78 -22.88 8.90
N ALA A 354 27.60 -23.51 8.04
CA ALA A 354 28.13 -22.85 6.85
C ALA A 354 27.03 -22.44 5.85
N GLY A 355 25.98 -23.25 5.72
CA GLY A 355 24.78 -22.92 4.94
C GLY A 355 24.03 -21.76 5.55
N ALA A 356 23.83 -21.73 6.88
CA ALA A 356 23.18 -20.64 7.59
C ALA A 356 23.93 -19.31 7.42
N PHE A 357 25.25 -19.32 7.46
CA PHE A 357 26.08 -18.15 7.19
C PHE A 357 25.86 -17.61 5.79
N ARG A 358 25.91 -18.46 4.75
CA ARG A 358 25.63 -18.07 3.36
C ARG A 358 24.20 -17.55 3.19
N ASN A 359 23.21 -18.20 3.80
CA ASN A 359 21.83 -17.80 3.75
C ASN A 359 21.63 -16.43 4.45
N ALA A 360 22.26 -16.18 5.59
CA ALA A 360 22.22 -14.91 6.28
C ALA A 360 22.76 -13.75 5.40
N ILE A 361 23.89 -13.96 4.70
CA ILE A 361 24.42 -12.97 3.75
C ILE A 361 23.47 -12.79 2.56
N ALA A 362 22.88 -13.86 2.02
CA ALA A 362 21.92 -13.76 0.93
C ALA A 362 20.63 -13.05 1.34
N VAL A 363 20.19 -13.23 2.57
CA VAL A 363 19.06 -12.49 3.15
C VAL A 363 19.42 -11.02 3.37
N CYS A 364 20.57 -10.71 3.95
CA CYS A 364 21.04 -9.32 4.11
C CYS A 364 21.13 -8.59 2.76
N SER A 365 21.62 -9.25 1.71
CA SER A 365 21.73 -8.67 0.37
C SER A 365 20.38 -8.59 -0.39
N GLY A 366 19.31 -9.18 0.12
CA GLY A 366 17.97 -9.18 -0.50
C GLY A 366 17.78 -10.21 -1.60
N ARG A 367 18.70 -11.15 -1.76
CA ARG A 367 18.57 -12.26 -2.72
C ARG A 367 17.61 -13.33 -2.23
N LYS A 368 17.53 -13.53 -0.90
CA LYS A 368 16.63 -14.46 -0.23
C LYS A 368 15.83 -13.78 0.87
N THR A 369 14.80 -14.47 1.35
CA THR A 369 14.07 -14.17 2.59
C THR A 369 14.17 -15.39 3.52
N TRP A 370 14.02 -15.19 4.85
CA TRP A 370 14.03 -16.34 5.75
C TRP A 370 12.84 -17.25 5.54
N VAL A 371 11.65 -16.69 5.34
CA VAL A 371 10.45 -17.47 5.06
C VAL A 371 9.87 -17.06 3.72
N GLY A 372 9.73 -17.99 2.79
CA GLY A 372 9.18 -17.79 1.45
C GLY A 372 8.15 -18.86 1.11
N TYR A 373 7.81 -18.95 -0.17
CA TYR A 373 6.87 -19.96 -0.65
C TYR A 373 7.55 -21.34 -0.76
N GLY A 374 6.79 -22.38 -0.47
CA GLY A 374 7.18 -23.75 -0.75
C GLY A 374 7.16 -24.08 -2.26
N PRO A 375 7.75 -25.22 -2.68
CA PRO A 375 7.98 -25.56 -4.09
C PRO A 375 6.71 -25.90 -4.91
N GLY A 376 5.52 -25.92 -4.30
CA GLY A 376 4.27 -26.21 -5.01
C GLY A 376 3.81 -25.04 -5.89
N LYS A 377 3.56 -25.31 -7.18
CA LYS A 377 2.97 -24.37 -8.13
C LYS A 377 1.68 -24.98 -8.68
N ASP A 378 0.57 -24.29 -8.46
CA ASP A 378 -0.72 -24.60 -9.09
C ASP A 378 -1.20 -23.37 -9.85
N PRO A 379 -1.47 -23.46 -11.16
CA PRO A 379 -1.98 -22.34 -11.95
C PRO A 379 -3.29 -21.72 -11.43
N ALA A 380 -4.06 -22.49 -10.65
CA ALA A 380 -5.29 -22.03 -10.01
C ALA A 380 -5.03 -20.97 -8.93
N PHE A 381 -3.85 -20.99 -8.31
CA PHE A 381 -3.45 -20.06 -7.27
C PHE A 381 -2.42 -19.05 -7.77
N ARG A 382 -2.87 -17.90 -8.23
CA ARG A 382 -1.96 -16.78 -8.59
C ARG A 382 -1.53 -16.05 -7.33
N ILE A 383 -0.33 -16.33 -6.85
CA ILE A 383 0.28 -15.66 -5.71
C ILE A 383 1.25 -14.57 -6.17
N PRO A 384 1.45 -13.50 -5.39
CA PRO A 384 2.42 -12.45 -5.72
C PRO A 384 3.84 -12.98 -5.66
N SER A 385 4.74 -12.39 -6.44
CA SER A 385 6.16 -12.76 -6.42
C SER A 385 6.81 -12.41 -5.07
N LEU A 386 7.58 -13.34 -4.53
CA LEU A 386 8.40 -13.20 -3.32
C LEU A 386 9.81 -13.73 -3.64
N GLN A 387 10.82 -13.26 -2.88
CA GLN A 387 12.16 -13.84 -2.94
C GLN A 387 12.13 -15.30 -2.47
N ASP A 388 13.09 -16.09 -2.94
CA ASP A 388 13.23 -17.48 -2.53
C ASP A 388 13.46 -17.57 -1.02
N GLY A 389 12.65 -18.40 -0.36
CA GLY A 389 12.73 -18.62 1.08
C GLY A 389 13.78 -19.66 1.45
N VAL A 390 14.46 -19.45 2.57
CA VAL A 390 15.28 -20.49 3.23
C VAL A 390 14.36 -21.56 3.84
N LEU A 391 13.27 -21.11 4.43
CA LEU A 391 12.20 -21.92 5.01
C LEU A 391 10.88 -21.64 4.30
N HIS A 392 9.92 -22.55 4.42
CA HIS A 392 8.56 -22.37 3.89
C HIS A 392 7.48 -22.93 4.87
N PRO A 393 6.23 -22.44 4.80
CA PRO A 393 5.17 -22.82 5.72
C PRO A 393 4.90 -24.33 5.78
N SER A 394 4.98 -25.01 4.65
CA SER A 394 4.72 -26.46 4.52
C SER A 394 5.76 -27.36 5.19
N LEU A 395 6.95 -26.86 5.57
CA LEU A 395 7.95 -27.63 6.31
C LEU A 395 7.43 -28.10 7.68
N SER A 396 6.51 -27.37 8.26
CA SER A 396 5.98 -27.67 9.60
C SER A 396 4.98 -28.80 9.61
N GLU A 397 4.39 -29.18 8.48
CA GLU A 397 3.23 -30.06 8.41
C GLU A 397 3.49 -31.39 7.68
N GLY A 398 4.71 -31.61 7.18
CA GLY A 398 5.08 -32.85 6.49
C GLY A 398 4.28 -33.12 5.22
N THR A 399 3.72 -32.08 4.59
CA THR A 399 2.79 -32.18 3.47
C THR A 399 3.48 -32.66 2.19
N VAL A 400 3.04 -33.74 1.62
CA VAL A 400 3.65 -34.39 0.44
C VAL A 400 2.96 -33.97 -0.88
N ASN A 401 1.75 -33.38 -0.82
CA ASN A 401 0.96 -33.07 -2.01
C ASN A 401 1.23 -31.63 -2.51
N GLU A 402 1.66 -31.47 -3.78
CA GLU A 402 1.95 -30.17 -4.40
C GLU A 402 0.76 -29.19 -4.36
N ARG A 403 -0.45 -29.69 -4.55
CA ARG A 403 -1.66 -28.86 -4.49
C ARG A 403 -1.90 -28.30 -3.08
N MET A 404 -1.61 -29.07 -2.05
CA MET A 404 -1.71 -28.62 -0.67
C MET A 404 -0.64 -27.56 -0.36
N ILE A 405 0.59 -27.75 -0.86
CA ILE A 405 1.66 -26.74 -0.73
C ILE A 405 1.25 -25.46 -1.44
N ALA A 406 0.66 -25.51 -2.62
CA ALA A 406 0.19 -24.34 -3.34
C ALA A 406 -0.93 -23.61 -2.59
N LEU A 407 -1.86 -24.34 -1.98
CA LEU A 407 -2.91 -23.79 -1.11
C LEU A 407 -2.29 -23.08 0.11
N GLN A 408 -1.34 -23.71 0.79
CA GLN A 408 -0.65 -23.11 1.93
C GLN A 408 0.12 -21.85 1.55
N ASN A 409 0.78 -21.85 0.38
CA ASN A 409 1.44 -20.65 -0.16
C ASN A 409 0.43 -19.50 -0.37
N SER A 410 -0.76 -19.83 -0.88
CA SER A 410 -1.83 -18.85 -1.09
C SER A 410 -2.36 -18.29 0.23
N LEU A 411 -2.62 -19.15 1.21
CA LEU A 411 -3.06 -18.74 2.56
C LEU A 411 -1.98 -17.89 3.25
N TYR A 412 -0.72 -18.32 3.21
CA TYR A 412 0.40 -17.55 3.77
C TYR A 412 0.51 -16.16 3.15
N ALA A 413 0.40 -16.05 1.82
CA ALA A 413 0.45 -14.77 1.15
C ALA A 413 -0.73 -13.85 1.54
N ARG A 414 -1.92 -14.44 1.69
CA ARG A 414 -3.18 -13.74 1.91
C ARG A 414 -3.34 -13.27 3.36
N GLU A 415 -3.00 -14.12 4.31
CA GLU A 415 -3.19 -13.88 5.75
C GLU A 415 -1.90 -13.47 6.46
N TYR A 416 -0.83 -13.21 5.72
CA TYR A 416 0.51 -12.93 6.21
C TYR A 416 0.52 -12.01 7.43
N THR A 417 1.18 -12.48 8.47
CA THR A 417 1.61 -11.70 9.63
C THR A 417 3.09 -11.96 9.93
N LEU A 418 3.77 -10.98 10.54
CA LEU A 418 5.16 -11.19 10.98
C LEU A 418 5.27 -12.30 12.04
N ALA A 419 4.23 -12.48 12.86
CA ALA A 419 4.20 -13.53 13.87
C ALA A 419 4.28 -14.94 13.26
N ASP A 420 3.72 -15.14 12.07
CA ASP A 420 3.80 -16.42 11.37
C ASP A 420 5.23 -16.70 10.90
N ASP A 421 5.93 -15.70 10.36
CA ASP A 421 7.35 -15.83 10.02
C ASP A 421 8.19 -16.21 11.24
N LEU A 422 8.01 -15.52 12.35
CA LEU A 422 8.74 -15.81 13.59
C LEU A 422 8.42 -17.21 14.10
N ARG A 423 7.16 -17.65 14.05
CA ARG A 423 6.74 -18.99 14.45
C ARG A 423 7.42 -20.06 13.58
N ILE A 424 7.44 -19.88 12.26
CA ILE A 424 8.08 -20.80 11.32
C ILE A 424 9.59 -20.87 11.58
N LEU A 425 10.22 -19.71 11.79
CA LEU A 425 11.65 -19.59 12.10
C LEU A 425 12.01 -20.32 13.39
N ILE A 426 11.32 -20.05 14.50
CA ILE A 426 11.59 -20.68 15.79
C ILE A 426 11.44 -22.20 15.69
N ARG A 427 10.36 -22.66 15.06
CA ARG A 427 10.07 -24.09 14.91
C ARG A 427 11.11 -24.82 14.06
N ASN A 428 11.64 -24.16 13.04
CA ASN A 428 12.58 -24.76 12.09
C ASN A 428 14.00 -24.17 12.21
N TYR A 429 14.36 -23.62 13.38
CA TYR A 429 15.62 -22.90 13.59
C TYR A 429 16.86 -23.72 13.20
N ARG A 430 16.88 -25.02 13.53
CA ARG A 430 17.98 -25.94 13.19
C ARG A 430 18.19 -26.13 11.68
N GLN A 431 17.19 -25.77 10.85
CA GLN A 431 17.21 -25.97 9.40
C GLN A 431 17.58 -24.69 8.63
N LEU A 432 17.99 -23.61 9.30
CA LEU A 432 18.39 -22.34 8.66
C LEU A 432 19.58 -22.47 7.70
N GLY A 433 20.29 -23.57 7.74
CA GLY A 433 21.44 -23.87 6.88
C GLY A 433 21.12 -24.68 5.62
N ARG A 434 19.87 -24.96 5.35
CA ARG A 434 19.43 -25.68 4.12
C ARG A 434 19.62 -24.89 2.86
#